data_8a978669d9fba383c3b5fa64bb0fa90f
#
_entry.id   8a978669d9fba383c3b5fa64bb0fa90f
#
_cell.length_a   1.000
_cell.length_b   1.000
_cell.length_c   1.000
_cell.angle_alpha   90.00
_cell.angle_beta   90.00
_cell.angle_gamma   90.00
#
_symmetry.space_group_name_H-M   'P 1'
#
loop_
_entity.id
_entity.type
_entity.pdbx_description
1 polymer ?
#
loop_
_entity_poly.entity_id
_entity_poly.type
_entity_poly.pdbx_seq_one_letter_code
_entity_poly.pdbx_strand_id
1 'polypeptide(L)'
;MCIRDSEGAARAKRLEVRQPILTNGDLEKIRSIGHTEDRFDTKTLDITYPSEQGAAGMREALTSLNERAEAAVKGGYNIIVLSDRQLGPDRIAIPALLATAAVHHHLIRKGLRTSVGLVVETGEPREIHHFCLLAGYGAEAINPYLAFDTLLDMHKHGAFPKEVSDDEVVYLSLIHI
;
A
#
# COMPACT_ATOMS: atom_id res chain seq x y z
N MET A 1 -20.28 -3.56 12.33
CA MET A 1 -21.55 -2.90 12.77
C MET A 1 -21.84 -1.81 11.75
N CYS A 2 -22.77 -2.06 10.82
CA CYS A 2 -23.14 -1.06 9.83
C CYS A 2 -24.03 -0.01 10.50
N ILE A 3 -23.56 1.21 10.56
CA ILE A 3 -24.42 2.35 10.88
C ILE A 3 -25.30 2.54 9.65
N ARG A 4 -26.60 2.42 9.82
CA ARG A 4 -27.59 2.65 8.77
C ARG A 4 -27.60 4.13 8.45
N ASP A 5 -27.15 4.50 7.27
CA ASP A 5 -27.26 5.87 6.80
C ASP A 5 -28.73 6.28 6.69
N SER A 6 -29.00 7.52 7.05
CA SER A 6 -30.32 8.14 6.93
C SER A 6 -30.83 8.03 5.50
N GLU A 7 -32.11 7.77 5.35
CA GLU A 7 -32.79 7.73 4.05
C GLU A 7 -32.52 9.03 3.27
N GLY A 8 -31.88 8.88 2.09
CA GLY A 8 -31.60 10.00 1.19
C GLY A 8 -30.12 10.34 0.96
N ALA A 9 -29.19 9.78 1.72
CA ALA A 9 -27.76 9.94 1.42
C ALA A 9 -27.37 9.08 0.21
N ALA A 10 -26.80 9.69 -0.82
CA ALA A 10 -26.22 8.95 -1.94
C ALA A 10 -25.19 7.96 -1.38
N ARG A 11 -25.37 6.65 -1.68
CA ARG A 11 -24.42 5.61 -1.22
C ARG A 11 -23.01 6.01 -1.64
N ALA A 12 -22.10 6.10 -0.67
CA ALA A 12 -20.70 6.31 -0.97
C ALA A 12 -20.23 5.17 -1.90
N LYS A 13 -19.71 5.54 -3.07
CA LYS A 13 -19.09 4.56 -3.96
C LYS A 13 -17.86 4.02 -3.25
N ARG A 14 -17.69 2.70 -3.28
CA ARG A 14 -16.54 1.98 -2.71
C ARG A 14 -15.76 1.34 -3.85
N LEU A 15 -14.45 1.37 -3.75
CA LEU A 15 -13.58 0.50 -4.52
C LEU A 15 -13.55 -0.85 -3.79
N GLU A 16 -14.02 -1.90 -4.45
CA GLU A 16 -14.00 -3.25 -3.90
C GLU A 16 -12.88 -4.05 -4.56
N VAL A 17 -12.01 -4.61 -3.76
CA VAL A 17 -10.98 -5.56 -4.18
C VAL A 17 -11.34 -6.94 -3.65
N ARG A 18 -11.03 -7.99 -4.43
CA ARG A 18 -11.39 -9.38 -4.06
C ARG A 18 -10.64 -9.86 -2.83
N GLN A 19 -9.46 -9.32 -2.60
CA GLN A 19 -8.57 -9.69 -1.50
C GLN A 19 -7.65 -8.50 -1.16
N PRO A 20 -7.13 -8.41 0.07
CA PRO A 20 -6.32 -7.29 0.49
C PRO A 20 -4.89 -7.30 -0.09
N ILE A 21 -4.44 -8.43 -0.65
CA ILE A 21 -3.14 -8.54 -1.29
C ILE A 21 -3.29 -8.27 -2.78
N LEU A 22 -2.67 -7.21 -3.24
CA LEU A 22 -2.75 -6.75 -4.63
C LEU A 22 -1.58 -7.30 -5.45
N THR A 23 -1.88 -7.81 -6.63
CA THR A 23 -0.84 -8.04 -7.64
C THR A 23 -0.26 -6.71 -8.14
N ASN A 24 0.91 -6.75 -8.80
CA ASN A 24 1.47 -5.55 -9.42
C ASN A 24 0.49 -4.93 -10.43
N GLY A 25 -0.21 -5.76 -11.21
CA GLY A 25 -1.21 -5.30 -12.17
C GLY A 25 -2.43 -4.63 -11.51
N ASP A 26 -2.88 -5.14 -10.36
CA ASP A 26 -4.01 -4.53 -9.63
C ASP A 26 -3.62 -3.19 -9.02
N LEU A 27 -2.39 -3.06 -8.51
CA LEU A 27 -1.90 -1.79 -8.00
C LEU A 27 -1.80 -0.73 -9.11
N GLU A 28 -1.34 -1.10 -10.30
CA GLU A 28 -1.28 -0.16 -11.44
C GLU A 28 -2.69 0.29 -11.90
N LYS A 29 -3.69 -0.59 -11.84
CA LYS A 29 -5.09 -0.19 -12.07
C LYS A 29 -5.57 0.83 -11.03
N ILE A 30 -5.19 0.64 -9.76
CA ILE A 30 -5.53 1.62 -8.69
C ILE A 30 -4.81 2.96 -8.92
N ARG A 31 -3.54 2.95 -9.37
CA ARG A 31 -2.81 4.17 -9.70
C ARG A 31 -3.43 4.96 -10.84
N SER A 32 -3.97 4.26 -11.83
CA SER A 32 -4.58 4.85 -13.02
C SER A 32 -6.10 5.07 -12.90
N ILE A 33 -6.69 4.82 -11.74
CA ILE A 33 -8.15 4.80 -11.56
C ILE A 33 -8.81 6.16 -11.89
N GLY A 34 -8.12 7.26 -11.63
CA GLY A 34 -8.60 8.60 -11.98
C GLY A 34 -8.81 8.84 -13.48
N HIS A 35 -8.22 7.99 -14.35
CA HIS A 35 -8.45 8.06 -15.78
C HIS A 35 -9.76 7.35 -16.23
N THR A 36 -10.28 6.47 -15.39
CA THR A 36 -11.47 5.66 -15.70
C THR A 36 -12.69 6.02 -14.84
N GLU A 37 -12.46 6.56 -13.66
CA GLU A 37 -13.50 6.88 -12.69
C GLU A 37 -13.23 8.24 -12.04
N ASP A 38 -13.94 9.28 -12.45
CA ASP A 38 -13.80 10.69 -12.00
C ASP A 38 -13.91 10.91 -10.48
N ARG A 39 -14.20 9.86 -9.70
CA ARG A 39 -14.43 9.94 -8.24
C ARG A 39 -13.28 9.40 -7.41
N PHE A 40 -12.31 8.76 -8.03
CA PHE A 40 -11.17 8.21 -7.34
C PHE A 40 -9.87 8.80 -7.88
N ASP A 41 -9.10 9.36 -6.95
CA ASP A 41 -7.77 9.87 -7.25
C ASP A 41 -6.74 9.25 -6.31
N THR A 42 -5.66 8.74 -6.90
CA THR A 42 -4.59 8.06 -6.17
C THR A 42 -3.35 8.94 -6.08
N LYS A 43 -2.78 9.02 -4.88
CA LYS A 43 -1.47 9.65 -4.64
C LYS A 43 -0.47 8.65 -4.09
N THR A 44 0.61 8.41 -4.83
CA THR A 44 1.75 7.65 -4.30
C THR A 44 2.67 8.57 -3.51
N LEU A 45 3.00 8.14 -2.29
CA LEU A 45 3.94 8.80 -1.39
C LEU A 45 5.16 7.90 -1.19
N ASP A 46 6.32 8.39 -1.59
CA ASP A 46 7.60 7.75 -1.33
C ASP A 46 7.89 7.76 0.17
N ILE A 47 8.18 6.59 0.75
CA ILE A 47 8.55 6.42 2.15
C ILE A 47 10.07 6.23 2.33
N THR A 48 10.86 6.50 1.28
CA THR A 48 12.31 6.44 1.38
C THR A 48 12.93 7.80 1.72
N TYR A 49 14.13 7.78 2.27
CA TYR A 49 14.90 8.96 2.61
C TYR A 49 16.40 8.73 2.40
N PRO A 50 17.23 9.79 2.29
CA PRO A 50 18.68 9.64 2.08
C PRO A 50 19.35 8.88 3.23
N SER A 51 20.11 7.82 2.91
CA SER A 51 20.77 6.97 3.90
C SER A 51 21.79 7.70 4.77
N GLU A 52 22.46 8.73 4.23
CA GLU A 52 23.42 9.56 4.93
C GLU A 52 22.85 10.33 6.13
N GLN A 53 21.54 10.56 6.13
CA GLN A 53 20.86 11.31 7.20
C GLN A 53 20.58 10.47 8.46
N GLY A 54 20.74 9.15 8.38
CA GLY A 54 20.61 8.24 9.51
C GLY A 54 19.29 8.38 10.28
N ALA A 55 19.37 8.22 11.60
CA ALA A 55 18.17 8.24 12.46
C ALA A 55 17.47 9.61 12.55
N ALA A 56 18.21 10.71 12.37
CA ALA A 56 17.61 12.04 12.32
C ALA A 56 16.77 12.22 11.05
N GLY A 57 17.32 11.81 9.89
CA GLY A 57 16.61 11.84 8.62
C GLY A 57 15.35 10.99 8.62
N MET A 58 15.35 9.84 9.30
CA MET A 58 14.14 9.02 9.43
C MET A 58 13.02 9.76 10.18
N ARG A 59 13.35 10.49 11.25
CA ARG A 59 12.34 11.28 12.00
C ARG A 59 11.77 12.41 11.15
N GLU A 60 12.62 13.12 10.42
CA GLU A 60 12.20 14.20 9.52
C GLU A 60 11.35 13.63 8.36
N ALA A 61 11.78 12.53 7.75
CA ALA A 61 11.05 11.86 6.69
C ALA A 61 9.66 11.39 7.17
N LEU A 62 9.56 10.87 8.39
CA LEU A 62 8.28 10.44 8.97
C LEU A 62 7.35 11.63 9.22
N THR A 63 7.89 12.75 9.72
CA THR A 63 7.11 13.99 9.91
C THR A 63 6.60 14.50 8.56
N SER A 64 7.50 14.62 7.58
CA SER A 64 7.17 15.03 6.21
C SER A 64 6.16 14.10 5.54
N LEU A 65 6.26 12.77 5.77
CA LEU A 65 5.31 11.80 5.24
C LEU A 65 3.90 12.06 5.76
N ASN A 66 3.76 12.31 7.06
CA ASN A 66 2.49 12.63 7.69
C ASN A 66 1.87 13.91 7.13
N GLU A 67 2.67 14.95 6.93
CA GLU A 67 2.22 16.23 6.35
C GLU A 67 1.80 16.07 4.88
N ARG A 68 2.58 15.31 4.10
CA ARG A 68 2.24 15.00 2.69
C ARG A 68 0.96 14.19 2.57
N ALA A 69 0.75 13.23 3.47
CA ALA A 69 -0.50 12.45 3.51
C ALA A 69 -1.70 13.34 3.85
N GLU A 70 -1.59 14.19 4.86
CA GLU A 70 -2.63 15.16 5.21
C GLU A 70 -2.94 16.11 4.05
N ALA A 71 -1.90 16.66 3.41
CA ALA A 71 -2.07 17.55 2.27
C ALA A 71 -2.72 16.85 1.07
N ALA A 72 -2.38 15.59 0.80
CA ALA A 72 -3.00 14.81 -0.26
C ALA A 72 -4.50 14.62 -0.03
N VAL A 73 -4.91 14.22 1.18
CA VAL A 73 -6.33 14.04 1.51
C VAL A 73 -7.10 15.36 1.39
N LYS A 74 -6.53 16.45 1.91
CA LYS A 74 -7.13 17.81 1.78
C LYS A 74 -7.18 18.29 0.33
N GLY A 75 -6.27 17.83 -0.50
CA GLY A 75 -6.24 18.09 -1.95
C GLY A 75 -7.22 17.27 -2.77
N GLY A 76 -8.01 16.38 -2.14
CA GLY A 76 -9.06 15.59 -2.80
C GLY A 76 -8.65 14.16 -3.16
N TYR A 77 -7.40 13.77 -2.93
CA TYR A 77 -6.99 12.36 -3.12
C TYR A 77 -7.67 11.48 -2.07
N ASN A 78 -8.30 10.41 -2.54
CA ASN A 78 -9.02 9.47 -1.69
C ASN A 78 -8.40 8.08 -1.65
N ILE A 79 -7.28 7.88 -2.33
CA ILE A 79 -6.41 6.71 -2.20
C ILE A 79 -4.96 7.18 -2.03
N ILE A 80 -4.30 6.73 -0.97
CA ILE A 80 -2.87 6.96 -0.75
C ILE A 80 -2.13 5.63 -0.85
N VAL A 81 -1.09 5.59 -1.67
CA VAL A 81 -0.16 4.46 -1.78
C VAL A 81 1.14 4.85 -1.09
N LEU A 82 1.50 4.17 0.00
CA LEU A 82 2.82 4.27 0.62
C LEU A 82 3.76 3.30 -0.10
N SER A 83 4.86 3.81 -0.67
CA SER A 83 5.74 3.00 -1.52
C SER A 83 7.19 3.12 -1.12
N ASP A 84 7.89 1.98 -0.99
CA ASP A 84 9.35 1.89 -0.81
C ASP A 84 10.11 1.59 -2.12
N ARG A 85 9.44 1.64 -3.27
CA ARG A 85 10.04 1.33 -4.60
C ARG A 85 11.25 2.20 -4.96
N GLN A 86 11.43 3.35 -4.30
CA GLN A 86 12.58 4.25 -4.53
C GLN A 86 13.83 3.87 -3.71
N LEU A 87 13.84 2.66 -3.14
CA LEU A 87 15.05 2.10 -2.51
C LEU A 87 16.22 2.06 -3.49
N GLY A 88 17.40 2.39 -2.99
CA GLY A 88 18.61 2.41 -3.80
C GLY A 88 19.88 2.51 -2.94
N PRO A 89 21.05 2.62 -3.57
CA PRO A 89 22.32 2.67 -2.83
C PRO A 89 22.39 3.82 -1.81
N ASP A 90 21.77 4.96 -2.14
CA ASP A 90 21.80 6.18 -1.32
C ASP A 90 20.47 6.46 -0.60
N ARG A 91 19.50 5.56 -0.71
CA ARG A 91 18.16 5.73 -0.14
C ARG A 91 17.70 4.48 0.58
N ILE A 92 17.22 4.68 1.80
CA ILE A 92 16.66 3.63 2.66
C ILE A 92 15.20 3.96 2.99
N ALA A 93 14.39 2.92 3.22
CA ALA A 93 12.98 3.11 3.54
C ALA A 93 12.76 3.34 5.05
N ILE A 94 11.75 4.14 5.37
CA ILE A 94 11.09 4.03 6.67
C ILE A 94 10.46 2.63 6.72
N PRO A 95 10.63 1.85 7.80
CA PRO A 95 9.97 0.54 7.92
C PRO A 95 8.48 0.63 7.60
N ALA A 96 7.98 -0.22 6.72
CA ALA A 96 6.63 -0.10 6.16
C ALA A 96 5.54 -0.08 7.24
N LEU A 97 5.71 -0.90 8.30
CA LEU A 97 4.79 -0.90 9.43
C LEU A 97 4.79 0.43 10.19
N LEU A 98 5.96 1.04 10.39
CA LEU A 98 6.08 2.32 11.05
C LEU A 98 5.46 3.45 10.22
N ALA A 99 5.73 3.47 8.90
CA ALA A 99 5.15 4.44 7.97
C ALA A 99 3.61 4.34 7.95
N THR A 100 3.09 3.10 7.84
CA THR A 100 1.64 2.83 7.85
C THR A 100 1.00 3.31 9.14
N ALA A 101 1.54 2.91 10.30
CA ALA A 101 1.03 3.30 11.61
C ALA A 101 1.06 4.83 11.80
N ALA A 102 2.14 5.48 11.41
CA ALA A 102 2.30 6.92 11.58
C ALA A 102 1.26 7.70 10.76
N VAL A 103 1.11 7.37 9.47
CA VAL A 103 0.11 8.00 8.59
C VAL A 103 -1.30 7.70 9.08
N HIS A 104 -1.61 6.45 9.40
CA HIS A 104 -2.91 6.04 9.92
C HIS A 104 -3.31 6.86 11.16
N HIS A 105 -2.46 6.90 12.18
CA HIS A 105 -2.75 7.62 13.42
C HIS A 105 -2.71 9.15 13.23
N HIS A 106 -1.86 9.67 12.33
CA HIS A 106 -1.87 11.10 12.02
C HIS A 106 -3.21 11.50 11.41
N LEU A 107 -3.70 10.76 10.42
CA LEU A 107 -4.99 11.03 9.77
C LEU A 107 -6.18 10.85 10.74
N ILE A 108 -6.11 9.91 11.70
CA ILE A 108 -7.10 9.79 12.79
C ILE A 108 -7.14 11.08 13.62
N ARG A 109 -5.97 11.56 14.09
CA ARG A 109 -5.89 12.78 14.90
C ARG A 109 -6.40 14.02 14.17
N LYS A 110 -6.32 14.01 12.84
CA LYS A 110 -6.84 15.10 11.97
C LYS A 110 -8.30 14.91 11.55
N GLY A 111 -8.95 13.80 11.91
CA GLY A 111 -10.32 13.49 11.50
C GLY A 111 -10.48 13.16 10.01
N LEU A 112 -9.38 12.78 9.33
CA LEU A 112 -9.33 12.55 7.88
C LEU A 112 -9.27 11.07 7.49
N ARG A 113 -9.04 10.16 8.44
CA ARG A 113 -8.76 8.74 8.14
C ARG A 113 -9.89 8.03 7.38
N THR A 114 -11.13 8.39 7.65
CA THR A 114 -12.30 7.77 7.02
C THR A 114 -12.57 8.27 5.58
N SER A 115 -11.85 9.29 5.14
CA SER A 115 -11.99 9.89 3.80
C SER A 115 -11.00 9.32 2.79
N VAL A 116 -10.13 8.38 3.19
CA VAL A 116 -9.04 7.89 2.35
C VAL A 116 -8.77 6.41 2.55
N GLY A 117 -8.56 5.67 1.45
CA GLY A 117 -8.01 4.33 1.43
C GLY A 117 -6.48 4.35 1.55
N LEU A 118 -5.90 3.49 2.39
CA LEU A 118 -4.46 3.40 2.59
C LEU A 118 -3.94 2.07 2.02
N VAL A 119 -3.15 2.17 0.97
CA VAL A 119 -2.50 1.05 0.28
C VAL A 119 -1.00 1.08 0.60
N VAL A 120 -0.40 -0.08 0.80
CA VAL A 120 1.04 -0.20 1.09
C VAL A 120 1.71 -1.04 0.02
N GLU A 121 2.65 -0.45 -0.71
CA GLU A 121 3.52 -1.12 -1.68
C GLU A 121 4.91 -1.26 -1.05
N THR A 122 5.29 -2.48 -0.71
CA THR A 122 6.54 -2.69 0.03
C THR A 122 7.18 -4.05 -0.23
N GLY A 123 8.50 -4.08 -0.20
CA GLY A 123 9.28 -5.30 -0.29
C GLY A 123 9.44 -6.08 1.02
N GLU A 124 8.93 -5.57 2.15
CA GLU A 124 9.18 -6.18 3.47
C GLU A 124 8.36 -7.44 3.78
N PRO A 125 7.04 -7.53 3.45
CA PRO A 125 6.23 -8.67 3.90
C PRO A 125 6.53 -9.93 3.09
N ARG A 126 6.73 -11.04 3.82
CA ARG A 126 7.06 -12.37 3.25
C ARG A 126 6.24 -13.49 3.88
N GLU A 127 5.65 -13.25 5.04
CA GLU A 127 4.91 -14.22 5.83
C GLU A 127 3.55 -13.67 6.22
N ILE A 128 2.58 -14.55 6.47
CA ILE A 128 1.19 -14.19 6.84
C ILE A 128 1.18 -13.16 7.97
N HIS A 129 2.03 -13.33 8.97
CA HIS A 129 2.08 -12.43 10.13
C HIS A 129 2.42 -10.99 9.74
N HIS A 130 3.31 -10.77 8.76
CA HIS A 130 3.65 -9.43 8.28
C HIS A 130 2.45 -8.72 7.65
N PHE A 131 1.64 -9.44 6.88
CA PHE A 131 0.41 -8.91 6.28
C PHE A 131 -0.64 -8.58 7.34
N CYS A 132 -0.82 -9.48 8.33
CA CYS A 132 -1.72 -9.23 9.45
C CYS A 132 -1.34 -7.97 10.24
N LEU A 133 -0.04 -7.74 10.47
CA LEU A 133 0.44 -6.53 11.14
C LEU A 133 0.16 -5.27 10.32
N LEU A 134 0.50 -5.26 9.03
CA LEU A 134 0.22 -4.10 8.16
C LEU A 134 -1.27 -3.78 8.13
N ALA A 135 -2.13 -4.79 7.97
CA ALA A 135 -3.58 -4.61 7.98
C ALA A 135 -4.08 -4.11 9.35
N GLY A 136 -3.59 -4.72 10.45
CA GLY A 136 -3.93 -4.31 11.82
C GLY A 136 -3.52 -2.88 12.16
N TYR A 137 -2.49 -2.35 11.52
CA TYR A 137 -2.03 -0.97 11.69
C TYR A 137 -2.57 0.01 10.65
N GLY A 138 -3.50 -0.43 9.83
CA GLY A 138 -4.33 0.46 9.01
C GLY A 138 -4.16 0.37 7.50
N ALA A 139 -3.36 -0.56 6.97
CA ALA A 139 -3.35 -0.84 5.55
C ALA A 139 -4.66 -1.54 5.14
N GLU A 140 -5.33 -1.04 4.12
CA GLU A 140 -6.54 -1.64 3.55
C GLU A 140 -6.20 -2.63 2.42
N ALA A 141 -5.08 -2.39 1.74
CA ALA A 141 -4.51 -3.31 0.77
C ALA A 141 -2.98 -3.22 0.75
N ILE A 142 -2.33 -4.31 0.35
CA ILE A 142 -0.87 -4.45 0.40
C ILE A 142 -0.41 -5.07 -0.92
N ASN A 143 0.61 -4.46 -1.55
CA ASN A 143 1.32 -5.06 -2.67
C ASN A 143 2.74 -5.47 -2.23
N PRO A 144 3.01 -6.77 -2.06
CA PRO A 144 4.31 -7.30 -1.67
C PRO A 144 5.19 -7.54 -2.90
N TYR A 145 5.53 -6.50 -3.63
CA TYR A 145 6.16 -6.62 -4.94
C TYR A 145 7.42 -7.49 -4.96
N LEU A 146 8.27 -7.36 -3.93
CA LEU A 146 9.52 -8.12 -3.89
C LEU A 146 9.29 -9.62 -3.66
N ALA A 147 8.25 -9.99 -2.91
CA ALA A 147 7.87 -11.39 -2.77
C ALA A 147 7.44 -11.98 -4.11
N PHE A 148 6.64 -11.26 -4.89
CA PHE A 148 6.25 -11.70 -6.25
C PHE A 148 7.46 -11.75 -7.19
N ASP A 149 8.28 -10.72 -7.22
CA ASP A 149 9.49 -10.68 -8.06
C ASP A 149 10.43 -11.86 -7.72
N THR A 150 10.57 -12.20 -6.43
CA THR A 150 11.37 -13.36 -5.98
C THR A 150 10.78 -14.68 -6.48
N LEU A 151 9.46 -14.87 -6.36
CA LEU A 151 8.80 -16.10 -6.81
C LEU A 151 8.91 -16.28 -8.32
N LEU A 152 8.74 -15.20 -9.09
CA LEU A 152 8.88 -15.21 -10.54
C LEU A 152 10.34 -15.49 -10.97
N ASP A 153 11.31 -14.96 -10.23
CA ASP A 153 12.72 -15.27 -10.47
C ASP A 153 13.03 -16.74 -10.17
N MET A 154 12.54 -17.28 -9.07
CA MET A 154 12.65 -18.70 -8.73
C MET A 154 12.00 -19.59 -9.80
N HIS A 155 10.84 -19.19 -10.36
CA HIS A 155 10.18 -19.90 -11.44
C HIS A 155 11.05 -19.95 -12.69
N LYS A 156 11.62 -18.82 -13.10
CA LYS A 156 12.55 -18.73 -14.25
C LYS A 156 13.78 -19.62 -14.08
N HIS A 157 14.24 -19.79 -12.85
CA HIS A 157 15.39 -20.67 -12.54
C HIS A 157 15.01 -22.14 -12.28
N GLY A 158 13.75 -22.52 -12.56
CA GLY A 158 13.29 -23.90 -12.51
C GLY A 158 13.01 -24.46 -11.12
N ALA A 159 12.76 -23.61 -10.14
CA ALA A 159 12.35 -24.01 -8.79
C ALA A 159 10.92 -24.58 -8.74
N PHE A 160 10.12 -24.33 -9.75
CA PHE A 160 8.74 -24.83 -9.90
C PHE A 160 8.60 -25.70 -11.16
N PRO A 161 7.58 -26.59 -11.23
CA PRO A 161 7.27 -27.34 -12.44
C PRO A 161 7.07 -26.42 -13.63
N LYS A 162 7.56 -26.82 -14.82
CA LYS A 162 7.47 -25.99 -16.05
C LYS A 162 6.04 -25.77 -16.56
N GLU A 163 5.13 -26.61 -16.12
CA GLU A 163 3.71 -26.55 -16.49
C GLU A 163 2.94 -25.45 -15.77
N VAL A 164 3.52 -24.89 -14.70
CA VAL A 164 2.92 -23.81 -13.91
C VAL A 164 3.27 -22.47 -14.57
N SER A 165 2.27 -21.65 -14.85
CA SER A 165 2.47 -20.31 -15.41
C SER A 165 2.90 -19.29 -14.35
N ASP A 166 3.45 -18.15 -14.75
CA ASP A 166 3.82 -17.04 -13.87
C ASP A 166 2.60 -16.55 -13.04
N ASP A 167 1.43 -16.46 -13.67
CA ASP A 167 0.20 -16.05 -12.99
C ASP A 167 -0.24 -17.07 -11.92
N GLU A 168 -0.08 -18.36 -12.20
CA GLU A 168 -0.38 -19.41 -11.23
C GLU A 168 0.60 -19.41 -10.06
N VAL A 169 1.89 -19.15 -10.30
CA VAL A 169 2.89 -19.01 -9.22
C VAL A 169 2.50 -17.88 -8.26
N VAL A 170 2.14 -16.71 -8.82
CA VAL A 170 1.67 -15.57 -8.02
C VAL A 170 0.36 -15.92 -7.30
N TYR A 171 -0.60 -16.52 -7.99
CA TYR A 171 -1.90 -16.89 -7.43
C TYR A 171 -1.78 -17.90 -6.28
N LEU A 172 -0.96 -18.94 -6.44
CA LEU A 172 -0.73 -19.95 -5.39
C LEU A 172 -0.08 -19.31 -4.14
N SER A 173 0.80 -18.33 -4.32
CA SER A 173 1.37 -17.61 -3.18
C SER A 173 0.32 -16.82 -2.40
N LEU A 174 -0.66 -16.23 -3.10
CA LEU A 174 -1.77 -15.48 -2.50
C LEU A 174 -2.72 -16.36 -1.69
N ILE A 175 -2.93 -17.62 -2.09
CA ILE A 175 -3.78 -18.56 -1.35
C ILE A 175 -3.18 -18.89 0.02
N HIS A 176 -1.86 -18.87 0.15
CA HIS A 176 -1.16 -19.18 1.39
C HIS A 176 -0.99 -17.95 2.32
N ILE A 177 -1.27 -16.78 1.82
CA ILE A 177 -1.28 -15.53 2.59
C ILE A 177 -2.67 -15.22 3.12
#